data_5aa33252979903f3f2acad5fc59be95b
#
_entry.id   5aa33252979903f3f2acad5fc59be95b
#
_cell.length_a   1.000
_cell.length_b   1.000
_cell.length_c   1.000
_cell.angle_alpha   90.00
_cell.angle_beta   90.00
_cell.angle_gamma   90.00
#
_symmetry.space_group_name_H-M   'P 1'
#
loop_
_entity.id
_entity.type
_entity.pdbx_description
1 polymer ?
#
loop_
_entity_poly.entity_id
_entity_poly.type
_entity_poly.pdbx_seq_one_letter_code
_entity_poly.pdbx_strand_id
1 'polypeptide(L)'
;YNTIRDEGEYYEMFWEAIKHEAMYGTLGLEPLQAGIYASKTLIDRLGYNSYNVANDMLIDPVTGRLNPSAQLLYHDDWQKDPFKNGLRQEYNLSLSGGNEKTTFFASLNYLDDESYLRNSDFRRYSGRINLDHQANDWLKTGFNVAYGQTSTNATIASSYASSMFSFAQGIAPIYPIWERDAQGNIMTNPTTGENLLDWGDGDRKRPYNTGTNPYNTMINDIRETTVDNLSARVYGEVKFLKDFKFTANLSIDNFTTNKIVFQTPIAGDAKDVNGRSTKESQRYFVLNTNQLLSWIHRFNSHNVDVLLGHEVKADLSLI
;
A
#
# COMPACT_ATOMS: atom_id res chain seq x y z
N TYR A 1 6.89 -19.33 10.50
CA TYR A 1 8.31 -19.16 10.89
C TYR A 1 8.35 -18.64 12.31
N ASN A 2 9.06 -19.34 13.22
CA ASN A 2 9.35 -18.81 14.55
C ASN A 2 10.53 -17.85 14.41
N THR A 3 10.30 -16.57 14.56
CA THR A 3 11.34 -15.56 14.67
C THR A 3 11.67 -15.37 16.15
N ILE A 4 12.95 -15.20 16.48
CA ILE A 4 13.37 -14.81 17.82
C ILE A 4 12.89 -13.38 18.05
N ARG A 5 12.07 -13.18 19.08
CA ARG A 5 11.49 -11.89 19.44
C ARG A 5 11.98 -11.34 20.77
N ASP A 6 12.67 -12.17 21.54
CA ASP A 6 13.26 -11.81 22.82
C ASP A 6 14.71 -11.37 22.62
N GLU A 7 15.07 -10.22 23.16
CA GLU A 7 16.41 -9.63 23.05
C GLU A 7 17.45 -10.51 23.74
N GLY A 8 17.14 -11.06 24.93
CA GLY A 8 18.03 -11.90 25.68
C GLY A 8 18.34 -13.20 24.93
N GLU A 9 17.31 -13.85 24.39
CA GLU A 9 17.44 -15.06 23.57
C GLU A 9 18.29 -14.81 22.31
N TYR A 10 18.13 -13.64 21.70
CA TYR A 10 18.93 -13.25 20.54
C TYR A 10 20.41 -13.07 20.90
N TYR A 11 20.73 -12.41 22.02
CA TYR A 11 22.12 -12.26 22.48
C TYR A 11 22.75 -13.61 22.87
N GLU A 12 22.02 -14.47 23.55
CA GLU A 12 22.51 -15.82 23.93
C GLU A 12 22.86 -16.64 22.69
N MET A 13 21.97 -16.64 21.69
CA MET A 13 22.19 -17.37 20.43
C MET A 13 23.38 -16.80 19.65
N PHE A 14 23.51 -15.49 19.56
CA PHE A 14 24.59 -14.87 18.81
C PHE A 14 25.94 -15.05 19.52
N TRP A 15 25.93 -15.01 20.85
CA TRP A 15 27.10 -15.32 21.67
C TRP A 15 27.57 -16.77 21.43
N GLU A 16 26.66 -17.73 21.37
CA GLU A 16 26.99 -19.13 21.08
C GLU A 16 27.62 -19.27 19.69
N ALA A 17 27.12 -18.58 18.70
CA ALA A 17 27.67 -18.54 17.34
C ALA A 17 29.14 -18.02 17.37
N ILE A 18 29.39 -16.89 18.06
CA ILE A 18 30.74 -16.33 18.20
C ILE A 18 31.68 -17.30 18.95
N LYS A 19 31.20 -17.93 20.01
CA LYS A 19 31.98 -18.93 20.78
C LYS A 19 32.37 -20.10 19.87
N HIS A 20 31.45 -20.66 19.11
CA HIS A 20 31.74 -21.74 18.17
C HIS A 20 32.71 -21.32 17.07
N GLU A 21 32.57 -20.11 16.53
CA GLU A 21 33.53 -19.56 15.58
C GLU A 21 34.93 -19.43 16.19
N ALA A 22 35.03 -19.01 17.46
CA ALA A 22 36.29 -18.88 18.16
C ALA A 22 36.95 -20.22 18.48
N MET A 23 36.15 -21.24 18.74
CA MET A 23 36.65 -22.61 19.02
C MET A 23 37.08 -23.36 17.76
N TYR A 24 36.24 -23.32 16.71
CA TYR A 24 36.39 -24.16 15.52
C TYR A 24 36.89 -23.43 14.28
N GLY A 25 36.97 -22.08 14.35
CA GLY A 25 37.54 -21.25 13.32
C GLY A 25 39.05 -21.03 13.43
N THR A 26 39.55 -19.93 12.89
CA THR A 26 40.99 -19.64 12.85
C THR A 26 41.62 -19.38 14.19
N LEU A 27 40.86 -19.06 15.26
CA LEU A 27 41.39 -18.75 16.58
C LEU A 27 41.73 -20.01 17.40
N GLY A 28 41.00 -21.12 17.22
CA GLY A 28 41.24 -22.39 17.89
C GLY A 28 41.27 -22.32 19.43
N LEU A 29 40.42 -21.46 20.02
CA LEU A 29 40.44 -21.21 21.46
C LEU A 29 39.79 -22.36 22.24
N GLU A 30 40.32 -22.61 23.46
CA GLU A 30 39.68 -23.51 24.41
C GLU A 30 38.29 -22.97 24.85
N PRO A 31 37.36 -23.84 25.27
CA PRO A 31 35.94 -23.48 25.52
C PRO A 31 35.74 -22.28 26.44
N LEU A 32 36.49 -22.18 27.53
CA LEU A 32 36.39 -21.04 28.45
C LEU A 32 36.92 -19.73 27.83
N GLN A 33 38.05 -19.83 27.14
CA GLN A 33 38.66 -18.66 26.46
C GLN A 33 37.77 -18.18 25.32
N ALA A 34 37.17 -19.10 24.59
CA ALA A 34 36.18 -18.80 23.53
C ALA A 34 34.93 -18.11 24.09
N GLY A 35 34.44 -18.55 25.27
CA GLY A 35 33.33 -17.90 25.95
C GLY A 35 33.65 -16.48 26.41
N ILE A 36 34.83 -16.26 26.99
CA ILE A 36 35.31 -14.94 27.38
C ILE A 36 35.45 -14.02 26.12
N TYR A 37 36.02 -14.55 25.05
CA TYR A 37 36.14 -13.84 23.78
C TYR A 37 34.77 -13.43 23.23
N ALA A 38 33.81 -14.36 23.23
CA ALA A 38 32.45 -14.12 22.76
C ALA A 38 31.76 -13.03 23.57
N SER A 39 31.82 -13.07 24.92
CA SER A 39 31.23 -12.04 25.79
C SER A 39 31.84 -10.64 25.57
N LYS A 40 33.13 -10.56 25.32
CA LYS A 40 33.82 -9.28 25.06
C LYS A 40 33.55 -8.70 23.70
N THR A 41 33.32 -9.52 22.68
CA THR A 41 33.16 -9.08 21.28
C THR A 41 31.71 -9.03 20.80
N LEU A 42 30.77 -9.52 21.59
CA LEU A 42 29.35 -9.62 21.23
C LEU A 42 28.77 -8.28 20.77
N ILE A 43 28.90 -7.26 21.61
CA ILE A 43 28.30 -5.94 21.32
C ILE A 43 29.07 -5.20 20.24
N ASP A 44 30.40 -5.37 20.14
CA ASP A 44 31.19 -4.81 19.05
C ASP A 44 30.72 -5.34 17.69
N ARG A 45 30.29 -6.62 17.63
CA ARG A 45 29.73 -7.20 16.40
C ARG A 45 28.29 -6.82 16.13
N LEU A 46 27.47 -6.66 17.18
CA LEU A 46 26.04 -6.34 17.05
C LEU A 46 25.76 -4.84 17.05
N GLY A 47 26.65 -4.03 17.64
CA GLY A 47 26.55 -2.57 17.70
C GLY A 47 25.60 -2.02 18.77
N TYR A 48 24.73 -2.85 19.35
CA TYR A 48 23.70 -2.42 20.30
C TYR A 48 23.68 -3.29 21.55
N ASN A 49 23.59 -2.64 22.70
CA ASN A 49 23.27 -3.27 24.00
C ASN A 49 21.95 -2.66 24.48
N SER A 50 20.90 -3.47 24.50
CA SER A 50 19.56 -3.06 24.94
C SER A 50 19.34 -3.20 26.46
N TYR A 51 20.38 -3.56 27.21
CA TYR A 51 20.33 -3.76 28.65
C TYR A 51 21.22 -2.77 29.42
N ASN A 52 20.94 -2.60 30.71
CA ASN A 52 21.61 -1.65 31.61
C ASN A 52 22.94 -2.15 32.19
N VAL A 53 23.55 -3.17 31.64
CA VAL A 53 24.85 -3.73 32.08
C VAL A 53 25.95 -3.44 31.07
N ALA A 54 27.21 -3.48 31.53
CA ALA A 54 28.37 -3.31 30.66
C ALA A 54 28.38 -4.39 29.54
N ASN A 55 28.92 -4.03 28.37
CA ASN A 55 28.87 -4.87 27.15
C ASN A 55 29.48 -6.26 27.39
N ASP A 56 30.59 -6.36 28.09
CA ASP A 56 31.30 -7.58 28.40
C ASP A 56 30.66 -8.39 29.56
N MET A 57 29.69 -7.80 30.25
CA MET A 57 28.94 -8.40 31.35
C MET A 57 27.50 -8.83 30.94
N LEU A 58 27.12 -8.63 29.69
CA LEU A 58 25.77 -8.95 29.24
C LEU A 58 25.49 -10.44 29.24
N ILE A 59 26.42 -11.25 28.75
CA ILE A 59 26.30 -12.70 28.70
C ILE A 59 27.43 -13.32 29.56
N ASP A 60 27.06 -14.19 30.48
CA ASP A 60 27.99 -14.91 31.31
C ASP A 60 28.91 -15.82 30.45
N PRO A 61 30.23 -15.67 30.52
CA PRO A 61 31.18 -16.36 29.64
C PRO A 61 31.29 -17.87 29.88
N VAL A 62 30.78 -18.35 31.00
CA VAL A 62 30.82 -19.79 31.36
C VAL A 62 29.52 -20.48 30.90
N THR A 63 28.38 -19.88 31.24
CA THR A 63 27.07 -20.49 31.01
C THR A 63 26.46 -20.12 29.68
N GLY A 64 26.87 -18.96 29.06
CA GLY A 64 26.28 -18.43 27.84
C GLY A 64 24.89 -17.85 28.07
N ARG A 65 24.51 -17.57 29.30
CA ARG A 65 23.21 -17.04 29.67
C ARG A 65 23.26 -15.54 29.94
N LEU A 66 22.14 -14.88 29.67
CA LEU A 66 21.95 -13.47 29.99
C LEU A 66 22.23 -13.24 31.49
N ASN A 67 22.95 -12.18 31.80
CA ASN A 67 23.22 -11.78 33.17
C ASN A 67 21.89 -11.58 33.93
N PRO A 68 21.66 -12.31 35.05
CA PRO A 68 20.39 -12.24 35.77
C PRO A 68 20.10 -10.86 36.41
N SER A 69 21.10 -9.98 36.52
CA SER A 69 20.94 -8.62 36.99
C SER A 69 20.69 -7.62 35.86
N ALA A 70 20.77 -8.06 34.60
CA ALA A 70 20.51 -7.18 33.44
C ALA A 70 19.02 -6.87 33.34
N GLN A 71 18.71 -5.57 33.19
CA GLN A 71 17.36 -5.05 32.98
C GLN A 71 17.27 -4.47 31.59
N LEU A 72 16.22 -4.83 30.86
CA LEU A 72 15.96 -4.31 29.54
C LEU A 72 15.67 -2.80 29.60
N LEU A 73 16.36 -2.01 28.80
CA LEU A 73 16.22 -0.56 28.73
C LEU A 73 15.13 -0.14 27.74
N TYR A 74 14.97 -0.88 26.64
CA TYR A 74 13.98 -0.59 25.62
C TYR A 74 13.59 -1.85 24.85
N HIS A 75 12.36 -1.84 24.35
CA HIS A 75 11.80 -2.83 23.44
C HIS A 75 10.97 -2.13 22.39
N ASP A 76 11.34 -2.25 21.12
CA ASP A 76 10.57 -1.75 19.99
C ASP A 76 10.11 -2.95 19.14
N ASP A 77 8.82 -3.15 19.03
CA ASP A 77 8.27 -4.28 18.27
C ASP A 77 8.03 -3.87 16.80
N TRP A 78 9.02 -4.14 15.94
CA TRP A 78 8.94 -3.92 14.51
C TRP A 78 7.78 -4.62 13.82
N GLN A 79 7.24 -5.69 14.43
CA GLN A 79 6.10 -6.43 13.89
C GLN A 79 4.75 -5.90 14.37
N LYS A 80 4.75 -4.95 15.31
CA LYS A 80 3.54 -4.37 15.90
C LYS A 80 3.48 -2.86 15.73
N ASP A 81 4.54 -2.13 16.07
CA ASP A 81 4.52 -0.67 16.15
C ASP A 81 4.24 0.04 14.82
N PRO A 82 4.72 -0.45 13.66
CA PRO A 82 4.38 0.10 12.36
C PRO A 82 2.95 -0.16 11.91
N PHE A 83 2.25 -1.08 12.58
CA PHE A 83 0.94 -1.54 12.17
C PHE A 83 -0.17 -0.95 13.06
N LYS A 84 -1.39 -0.93 12.56
CA LYS A 84 -2.58 -0.50 13.27
C LYS A 84 -3.76 -1.41 12.91
N ASN A 85 -4.83 -1.33 13.69
CA ASN A 85 -6.10 -1.89 13.25
C ASN A 85 -6.67 -0.99 12.15
N GLY A 86 -6.88 -1.54 10.96
CA GLY A 86 -7.58 -0.86 9.87
C GLY A 86 -9.09 -0.91 10.09
N LEU A 87 -9.78 0.14 9.65
CA LEU A 87 -11.23 0.21 9.64
C LEU A 87 -11.72 0.33 8.20
N ARG A 88 -12.65 -0.56 7.80
CA ARG A 88 -13.31 -0.48 6.51
C ARG A 88 -14.77 -0.10 6.70
N GLN A 89 -15.19 0.95 6.00
CA GLN A 89 -16.56 1.45 6.00
C GLN A 89 -17.06 1.57 4.56
N GLU A 90 -18.27 1.08 4.30
CA GLU A 90 -18.89 1.19 2.98
C GLU A 90 -20.36 1.57 3.13
N TYR A 91 -20.75 2.62 2.42
CA TYR A 91 -22.11 3.13 2.42
C TYR A 91 -22.67 3.14 1.01
N ASN A 92 -23.82 2.48 0.82
CA ASN A 92 -24.50 2.40 -0.44
C ASN A 92 -25.92 2.94 -0.29
N LEU A 93 -26.27 3.89 -1.16
CA LEU A 93 -27.63 4.40 -1.27
C LEU A 93 -28.09 4.20 -2.72
N SER A 94 -29.26 3.61 -2.89
CA SER A 94 -29.86 3.48 -4.22
C SER A 94 -31.34 3.83 -4.19
N LEU A 95 -31.79 4.41 -5.29
CA LEU A 95 -33.17 4.78 -5.53
C LEU A 95 -33.56 4.35 -6.93
N SER A 96 -34.69 3.68 -7.07
CA SER A 96 -35.25 3.33 -8.36
C SER A 96 -36.76 3.58 -8.37
N GLY A 97 -37.29 3.91 -9.52
CA GLY A 97 -38.70 4.16 -9.69
C GLY A 97 -39.07 4.33 -11.14
N GLY A 98 -40.36 4.54 -11.38
CA GLY A 98 -40.84 4.78 -12.72
C GLY A 98 -42.33 4.61 -12.86
N ASN A 99 -42.78 4.77 -14.09
CA ASN A 99 -44.12 4.51 -14.55
C ASN A 99 -44.05 3.78 -15.90
N GLU A 100 -45.19 3.59 -16.58
CA GLU A 100 -45.24 2.92 -17.88
C GLU A 100 -44.33 3.51 -18.97
N LYS A 101 -43.99 4.81 -18.86
CA LYS A 101 -43.21 5.52 -19.86
C LYS A 101 -41.77 5.83 -19.43
N THR A 102 -41.51 5.92 -18.14
CA THR A 102 -40.21 6.36 -17.64
C THR A 102 -39.75 5.46 -16.52
N THR A 103 -38.52 4.98 -16.61
CA THR A 103 -37.84 4.28 -15.51
C THR A 103 -36.54 4.96 -15.20
N PHE A 104 -36.23 5.03 -13.92
CA PHE A 104 -34.94 5.59 -13.48
C PHE A 104 -34.31 4.73 -12.37
N PHE A 105 -33.01 4.81 -12.33
CA PHE A 105 -32.18 4.29 -11.25
C PHE A 105 -31.10 5.31 -10.93
N ALA A 106 -30.88 5.57 -9.62
CA ALA A 106 -29.77 6.36 -9.14
C ALA A 106 -29.08 5.65 -7.99
N SER A 107 -27.78 5.71 -7.89
CA SER A 107 -27.02 5.17 -6.77
C SER A 107 -25.83 6.03 -6.41
N LEU A 108 -25.48 6.04 -5.13
CA LEU A 108 -24.27 6.64 -4.57
C LEU A 108 -23.57 5.58 -3.72
N ASN A 109 -22.27 5.52 -3.81
CA ASN A 109 -21.42 4.65 -3.00
C ASN A 109 -20.24 5.45 -2.46
N TYR A 110 -19.95 5.25 -1.19
CA TYR A 110 -18.74 5.71 -0.52
C TYR A 110 -18.06 4.52 0.14
N LEU A 111 -16.77 4.37 -0.08
CA LEU A 111 -15.91 3.40 0.57
C LEU A 111 -14.70 4.11 1.15
N ASP A 112 -14.42 3.83 2.41
CA ASP A 112 -13.19 4.20 3.11
C ASP A 112 -12.58 2.93 3.71
N ASP A 113 -11.39 2.58 3.28
CA ASP A 113 -10.68 1.36 3.66
C ASP A 113 -9.30 1.73 4.19
N GLU A 114 -9.17 1.83 5.51
CA GLU A 114 -7.90 2.03 6.17
C GLU A 114 -7.14 0.70 6.25
N SER A 115 -5.92 0.69 5.74
CA SER A 115 -5.02 -0.46 5.85
C SER A 115 -4.55 -0.66 7.30
N TYR A 116 -4.17 -1.89 7.63
CA TYR A 116 -3.41 -2.18 8.85
C TYR A 116 -2.00 -1.57 8.85
N LEU A 117 -1.45 -1.17 7.72
CA LEU A 117 -0.21 -0.43 7.62
C LEU A 117 -0.49 1.08 7.72
N ARG A 118 0.27 1.79 8.54
CA ARG A 118 0.14 3.24 8.67
C ARG A 118 0.38 3.92 7.33
N ASN A 119 -0.29 5.05 7.09
CA ASN A 119 -0.20 5.83 5.86
C ASN A 119 -0.57 5.06 4.58
N SER A 120 -1.40 4.03 4.72
CA SER A 120 -1.95 3.29 3.59
C SER A 120 -3.46 3.28 3.71
N ASP A 121 -4.14 3.79 2.71
CA ASP A 121 -5.59 3.88 2.65
C ASP A 121 -6.11 3.81 1.21
N PHE A 122 -7.37 3.47 1.09
CA PHE A 122 -8.11 3.50 -0.16
C PHE A 122 -9.46 4.14 0.07
N ARG A 123 -9.80 5.15 -0.74
CA ARG A 123 -11.11 5.78 -0.75
C ARG A 123 -11.73 5.72 -2.12
N ARG A 124 -13.05 5.53 -2.15
CA ARG A 124 -13.83 5.55 -3.38
C ARG A 124 -15.13 6.30 -3.19
N TYR A 125 -15.39 7.20 -4.08
CA TYR A 125 -16.69 7.83 -4.30
C TYR A 125 -17.21 7.38 -5.65
N SER A 126 -18.46 6.96 -5.75
CA SER A 126 -19.05 6.69 -7.06
C SER A 126 -20.54 7.00 -7.06
N GLY A 127 -21.02 7.41 -8.23
CA GLY A 127 -22.42 7.67 -8.48
C GLY A 127 -22.82 7.18 -9.86
N ARG A 128 -24.08 6.76 -9.98
CA ARG A 128 -24.66 6.34 -11.25
C ARG A 128 -26.09 6.84 -11.36
N ILE A 129 -26.46 7.28 -12.56
CA ILE A 129 -27.82 7.61 -12.92
C ILE A 129 -28.12 6.94 -14.26
N ASN A 130 -29.25 6.20 -14.33
CA ASN A 130 -29.80 5.61 -15.53
C ASN A 130 -31.22 6.13 -15.68
N LEU A 131 -31.57 6.54 -16.89
CA LEU A 131 -32.94 6.96 -17.24
C LEU A 131 -33.29 6.38 -18.59
N ASP A 132 -34.46 5.76 -18.67
CA ASP A 132 -35.11 5.31 -19.88
C ASP A 132 -36.47 6.00 -19.99
N HIS A 133 -36.79 6.52 -21.16
CA HIS A 133 -38.04 7.23 -21.42
C HIS A 133 -38.66 6.86 -22.77
N GLN A 134 -39.87 6.31 -22.72
CA GLN A 134 -40.71 6.09 -23.91
C GLN A 134 -41.48 7.37 -24.22
N ALA A 135 -40.92 8.20 -25.09
CA ALA A 135 -41.53 9.51 -25.43
C ALA A 135 -42.88 9.34 -26.10
N ASN A 136 -42.98 8.35 -26.99
CA ASN A 136 -44.23 7.90 -27.64
C ASN A 136 -44.05 6.48 -28.18
N ASP A 137 -45.03 5.93 -28.90
CA ASP A 137 -45.05 4.48 -29.32
C ASP A 137 -43.90 4.16 -30.29
N TRP A 138 -43.35 5.15 -30.98
CA TRP A 138 -42.26 4.97 -31.95
C TRP A 138 -40.90 5.46 -31.49
N LEU A 139 -40.79 6.27 -30.40
CA LEU A 139 -39.55 6.84 -29.92
C LEU A 139 -39.27 6.48 -28.44
N LYS A 140 -38.16 5.79 -28.20
CA LYS A 140 -37.57 5.59 -26.88
C LYS A 140 -36.21 6.27 -26.82
N THR A 141 -35.92 6.92 -25.72
CA THR A 141 -34.62 7.53 -25.43
C THR A 141 -34.13 7.17 -24.05
N GLY A 142 -32.85 7.26 -23.83
CA GLY A 142 -32.30 7.07 -22.49
C GLY A 142 -30.88 7.56 -22.38
N PHE A 143 -30.45 7.72 -21.13
CA PHE A 143 -29.07 8.00 -20.84
C PHE A 143 -28.60 7.21 -19.60
N ASN A 144 -27.33 6.88 -19.57
CA ASN A 144 -26.64 6.29 -18.44
C ASN A 144 -25.39 7.13 -18.19
N VAL A 145 -25.19 7.56 -16.95
CA VAL A 145 -24.01 8.28 -16.52
C VAL A 145 -23.49 7.63 -15.25
N ALA A 146 -22.21 7.32 -15.22
CA ALA A 146 -21.51 6.84 -14.04
C ALA A 146 -20.23 7.64 -13.86
N TYR A 147 -20.00 8.09 -12.64
CA TYR A 147 -18.77 8.73 -12.23
C TYR A 147 -18.20 7.99 -11.02
N GLY A 148 -16.89 7.80 -11.00
CA GLY A 148 -16.18 7.27 -9.88
C GLY A 148 -14.82 7.93 -9.70
N GLN A 149 -14.47 8.22 -8.46
CA GLN A 149 -13.14 8.67 -8.08
C GLN A 149 -12.59 7.72 -7.03
N THR A 150 -11.35 7.27 -7.24
CA THR A 150 -10.60 6.53 -6.22
C THR A 150 -9.34 7.29 -5.86
N SER A 151 -8.99 7.27 -4.58
CA SER A 151 -7.69 7.73 -4.08
C SER A 151 -7.05 6.57 -3.32
N THR A 152 -5.82 6.26 -3.67
CA THR A 152 -5.02 5.22 -3.03
C THR A 152 -3.75 5.85 -2.50
N ASN A 153 -3.52 5.74 -1.21
CA ASN A 153 -2.26 6.02 -0.57
C ASN A 153 -1.57 4.69 -0.25
N ALA A 154 -0.35 4.47 -0.69
CA ALA A 154 0.32 3.20 -0.51
C ALA A 154 1.80 3.38 -0.19
N THR A 155 2.27 2.66 0.81
CA THR A 155 3.71 2.62 1.13
C THR A 155 4.50 1.80 0.12
N ILE A 156 5.81 2.07 0.04
CA ILE A 156 6.70 1.34 -0.87
C ILE A 156 6.90 -0.09 -0.41
N ALA A 157 6.74 -1.04 -1.31
CA ALA A 157 7.04 -2.46 -1.11
C ALA A 157 8.11 -2.99 -2.09
N SER A 158 8.93 -2.11 -2.68
CA SER A 158 9.75 -2.46 -3.85
C SER A 158 11.09 -3.14 -3.52
N SER A 159 11.59 -3.02 -2.29
CA SER A 159 12.83 -3.69 -1.86
C SER A 159 12.73 -4.14 -0.40
N TYR A 160 13.59 -5.08 -0.02
CA TYR A 160 13.67 -5.55 1.37
C TYR A 160 13.90 -4.40 2.36
N ALA A 161 14.80 -3.50 2.05
CA ALA A 161 15.17 -2.39 2.93
C ALA A 161 14.10 -1.28 3.01
N SER A 162 13.24 -1.15 2.00
CA SER A 162 12.15 -0.15 1.95
C SER A 162 10.77 -0.72 2.28
N SER A 163 10.63 -2.05 2.25
CA SER A 163 9.40 -2.74 2.63
C SER A 163 9.33 -2.92 4.13
N MET A 164 8.37 -2.26 4.79
CA MET A 164 8.15 -2.41 6.23
C MET A 164 7.95 -3.88 6.65
N PHE A 165 7.23 -4.65 5.83
CA PHE A 165 7.00 -6.08 6.07
C PHE A 165 8.26 -6.90 6.07
N SER A 166 9.04 -6.79 4.99
CA SER A 166 10.26 -7.59 4.82
C SER A 166 11.29 -7.21 5.88
N PHE A 167 11.39 -5.92 6.19
CA PHE A 167 12.29 -5.42 7.21
C PHE A 167 11.88 -5.93 8.60
N ALA A 168 10.61 -5.84 8.97
CA ALA A 168 10.07 -6.30 10.24
C ALA A 168 10.26 -7.81 10.48
N GLN A 169 10.33 -8.60 9.40
CA GLN A 169 10.59 -10.04 9.50
C GLN A 169 12.06 -10.39 9.66
N GLY A 170 12.96 -9.53 9.19
CA GLY A 170 14.40 -9.82 9.15
C GLY A 170 15.25 -9.01 10.10
N ILE A 171 14.70 -7.97 10.75
CA ILE A 171 15.44 -7.20 11.75
C ILE A 171 15.46 -7.92 13.09
N ALA A 172 16.59 -7.89 13.77
CA ALA A 172 16.71 -8.47 15.10
C ALA A 172 16.00 -7.62 16.16
N PRO A 173 15.45 -8.23 17.23
CA PRO A 173 14.68 -7.53 18.26
C PRO A 173 15.48 -6.50 19.04
N ILE A 174 16.81 -6.63 19.07
CA ILE A 174 17.71 -5.71 19.77
C ILE A 174 17.87 -4.32 19.10
N TYR A 175 17.42 -4.17 17.84
CA TYR A 175 17.55 -2.91 17.10
C TYR A 175 16.28 -2.08 17.24
N PRO A 176 16.39 -0.85 17.79
CA PRO A 176 15.23 -0.01 18.00
C PRO A 176 14.71 0.65 16.72
N ILE A 177 13.44 1.06 16.75
CA ILE A 177 12.84 1.96 15.74
C ILE A 177 13.31 3.40 15.97
N TRP A 178 13.39 3.77 17.24
CA TRP A 178 13.67 5.13 17.69
C TRP A 178 15.08 5.25 18.26
N GLU A 179 15.71 6.38 18.01
CA GLU A 179 17.00 6.70 18.65
C GLU A 179 16.82 6.76 20.17
N ARG A 180 17.75 6.16 20.91
CA ARG A 180 17.70 5.99 22.37
C ARG A 180 18.92 6.61 23.04
N ASP A 181 18.69 7.28 24.18
CA ASP A 181 19.75 7.70 25.05
C ASP A 181 20.38 6.51 25.83
N ALA A 182 21.34 6.79 26.70
CA ALA A 182 22.02 5.77 27.52
C ALA A 182 21.08 5.12 28.55
N GLN A 183 19.96 5.73 28.87
CA GLN A 183 18.94 5.24 29.79
C GLN A 183 17.80 4.51 29.09
N GLY A 184 17.82 4.43 27.75
CA GLY A 184 16.80 3.79 26.93
C GLY A 184 15.62 4.69 26.58
N ASN A 185 15.63 5.98 26.95
CA ASN A 185 14.56 6.90 26.59
C ASN A 185 14.63 7.26 25.10
N ILE A 186 13.47 7.47 24.48
CA ILE A 186 13.40 7.95 23.09
C ILE A 186 13.95 9.37 23.02
N MET A 187 14.89 9.60 22.12
CA MET A 187 15.40 10.93 21.82
C MET A 187 14.46 11.69 20.90
N THR A 188 14.31 12.97 21.14
CA THR A 188 13.46 13.86 20.35
C THR A 188 14.27 14.98 19.71
N ASN A 189 13.83 15.43 18.54
CA ASN A 189 14.36 16.61 17.90
C ASN A 189 14.08 17.85 18.80
N PRO A 190 15.09 18.58 19.24
CA PRO A 190 14.91 19.70 20.19
C PRO A 190 14.12 20.88 19.58
N THR A 191 14.00 20.95 18.26
CA THR A 191 13.30 22.02 17.55
C THR A 191 11.85 21.66 17.25
N THR A 192 11.59 20.41 16.80
CA THR A 192 10.24 19.97 16.37
C THR A 192 9.51 19.18 17.44
N GLY A 193 10.23 18.61 18.43
CA GLY A 193 9.68 17.71 19.44
C GLY A 193 9.36 16.31 18.92
N GLU A 194 9.65 16.02 17.66
CA GLU A 194 9.39 14.71 17.05
C GLU A 194 10.44 13.69 17.50
N ASN A 195 10.04 12.44 17.61
CA ASN A 195 10.92 11.33 17.93
C ASN A 195 11.95 11.12 16.82
N LEU A 196 13.22 11.00 17.20
CA LEU A 196 14.29 10.67 16.27
C LEU A 196 14.28 9.17 15.94
N LEU A 197 14.54 8.85 14.69
CA LEU A 197 14.59 7.47 14.19
C LEU A 197 16.00 6.91 14.25
N ASP A 198 16.14 5.67 14.69
CA ASP A 198 17.41 4.94 14.63
C ASP A 198 17.71 4.47 13.21
N TRP A 199 18.81 4.95 12.64
CA TRP A 199 19.24 4.57 11.29
C TRP A 199 20.25 3.41 11.29
N GLY A 200 20.73 3.02 12.46
CA GLY A 200 21.74 1.97 12.61
C GLY A 200 23.09 2.31 11.97
N ASP A 201 23.44 3.59 11.81
CA ASP A 201 24.65 4.07 11.15
C ASP A 201 25.45 5.11 11.96
N GLY A 202 24.99 5.47 13.16
CA GLY A 202 25.68 6.38 14.08
C GLY A 202 26.81 5.72 14.88
N ASP A 203 26.99 6.18 16.13
CA ASP A 203 27.92 5.60 17.10
C ASP A 203 27.58 4.14 17.42
N ARG A 204 26.29 3.79 17.33
CA ARG A 204 25.79 2.42 17.37
C ARG A 204 25.48 2.00 15.93
N LYS A 205 26.23 1.02 15.42
CA LYS A 205 26.13 0.61 14.03
C LYS A 205 25.63 -0.82 13.91
N ARG A 206 24.52 -1.01 13.20
CA ARG A 206 24.04 -2.37 12.85
C ARG A 206 25.00 -3.02 11.86
N PRO A 207 25.25 -4.34 11.95
CA PRO A 207 26.09 -5.07 11.00
C PRO A 207 25.45 -5.20 9.60
N TYR A 208 24.15 -4.89 9.47
CA TYR A 208 23.41 -4.94 8.22
C TYR A 208 22.29 -3.87 8.20
N ASN A 209 21.80 -3.51 7.02
CA ASN A 209 20.76 -2.51 6.81
C ASN A 209 21.07 -1.16 7.49
N THR A 210 22.34 -0.74 7.45
CA THR A 210 22.78 0.57 7.96
C THR A 210 22.21 1.70 7.10
N GLY A 211 21.92 2.84 7.70
CA GLY A 211 21.34 3.99 7.03
C GLY A 211 19.89 3.79 6.58
N THR A 212 19.22 2.75 7.09
CA THR A 212 17.88 2.37 6.66
C THR A 212 16.91 2.26 7.84
N ASN A 213 15.80 2.96 7.76
CA ASN A 213 14.67 2.78 8.66
C ASN A 213 13.37 2.94 7.85
N PRO A 214 12.72 1.84 7.45
CA PRO A 214 11.51 1.88 6.59
C PRO A 214 10.31 2.50 7.29
N TYR A 215 10.34 2.65 8.61
CA TYR A 215 9.32 3.41 9.33
C TYR A 215 9.30 4.89 8.88
N ASN A 216 10.48 5.47 8.59
CA ASN A 216 10.57 6.82 8.04
C ASN A 216 9.89 6.94 6.65
N THR A 217 10.22 6.04 5.73
CA THR A 217 9.62 6.08 4.39
C THR A 217 8.11 5.86 4.45
N MET A 218 7.66 5.02 5.38
CA MET A 218 6.24 4.78 5.60
C MET A 218 5.47 6.03 6.06
N ILE A 219 6.08 6.88 6.90
CA ILE A 219 5.39 8.05 7.47
C ILE A 219 5.65 9.35 6.69
N ASN A 220 6.79 9.48 6.00
CA ASN A 220 7.23 10.73 5.37
C ASN A 220 7.16 10.70 3.83
N ASP A 221 7.19 9.53 3.21
CA ASP A 221 7.03 9.43 1.77
C ASP A 221 5.54 9.49 1.40
N ILE A 222 5.24 10.19 0.31
CA ILE A 222 3.88 10.25 -0.26
C ILE A 222 3.86 9.42 -1.53
N ARG A 223 2.86 8.54 -1.65
CA ARG A 223 2.55 7.78 -2.86
C ARG A 223 1.06 7.72 -3.06
N GLU A 224 0.56 8.80 -3.61
CA GLU A 224 -0.86 8.96 -3.90
C GLU A 224 -1.14 8.67 -5.38
N THR A 225 -2.16 7.87 -5.63
CA THR A 225 -2.73 7.65 -6.96
C THR A 225 -4.21 7.96 -6.91
N THR A 226 -4.63 8.98 -7.66
CA THR A 226 -6.03 9.33 -7.84
C THR A 226 -6.47 8.93 -9.24
N VAL A 227 -7.60 8.22 -9.33
CA VAL A 227 -8.21 7.83 -10.61
C VAL A 227 -9.62 8.38 -10.67
N ASP A 228 -9.89 9.20 -11.67
CA ASP A 228 -11.21 9.67 -12.06
C ASP A 228 -11.71 8.88 -13.26
N ASN A 229 -12.94 8.37 -13.17
CA ASN A 229 -13.59 7.62 -14.22
C ASN A 229 -14.98 8.19 -14.48
N LEU A 230 -15.21 8.66 -15.69
CA LEU A 230 -16.52 9.12 -16.17
C LEU A 230 -16.92 8.28 -17.37
N SER A 231 -18.05 7.58 -17.25
CA SER A 231 -18.72 6.89 -18.36
C SER A 231 -20.09 7.52 -18.59
N ALA A 232 -20.37 7.92 -19.81
CA ALA A 232 -21.68 8.43 -20.18
C ALA A 232 -22.12 7.83 -21.51
N ARG A 233 -23.39 7.47 -21.58
CA ARG A 233 -24.05 6.97 -22.79
C ARG A 233 -25.40 7.64 -22.94
N VAL A 234 -25.71 8.06 -24.15
CA VAL A 234 -27.04 8.47 -24.57
C VAL A 234 -27.45 7.63 -25.77
N TYR A 235 -28.73 7.27 -25.83
CA TYR A 235 -29.25 6.51 -26.94
C TYR A 235 -30.65 6.99 -27.36
N GLY A 236 -30.98 6.75 -28.64
CA GLY A 236 -32.30 6.89 -29.20
C GLY A 236 -32.67 5.64 -29.99
N GLU A 237 -33.89 5.18 -29.81
CA GLU A 237 -34.49 4.07 -30.54
C GLU A 237 -35.75 4.53 -31.24
N VAL A 238 -35.81 4.35 -32.54
CA VAL A 238 -36.95 4.73 -33.41
C VAL A 238 -37.51 3.46 -34.05
N LYS A 239 -38.82 3.23 -33.85
CA LYS A 239 -39.59 2.17 -34.53
C LYS A 239 -40.34 2.78 -35.71
N PHE A 240 -40.28 2.14 -36.88
CA PHE A 240 -40.92 2.61 -38.07
C PHE A 240 -41.32 1.42 -38.99
N LEU A 241 -42.25 1.65 -39.90
CA LEU A 241 -42.72 0.63 -40.83
C LEU A 241 -43.08 -0.71 -40.20
N LYS A 242 -43.58 -0.71 -38.95
CA LYS A 242 -43.98 -1.84 -38.11
C LYS A 242 -42.87 -2.83 -37.74
N ASP A 243 -42.02 -3.22 -38.68
CA ASP A 243 -41.03 -4.26 -38.56
C ASP A 243 -39.58 -3.75 -38.36
N PHE A 244 -39.36 -2.44 -38.50
CA PHE A 244 -38.05 -1.81 -38.44
C PHE A 244 -37.84 -1.09 -37.12
N LYS A 245 -36.62 -1.23 -36.59
CA LYS A 245 -36.12 -0.50 -35.45
C LYS A 245 -34.73 0.01 -35.73
N PHE A 246 -34.53 1.31 -35.59
CA PHE A 246 -33.23 1.96 -35.67
C PHE A 246 -32.80 2.41 -34.27
N THR A 247 -31.58 2.04 -33.85
CA THR A 247 -31.00 2.50 -32.59
C THR A 247 -29.70 3.22 -32.85
N ALA A 248 -29.55 4.42 -32.34
CA ALA A 248 -28.30 5.17 -32.33
C ALA A 248 -27.82 5.32 -30.89
N ASN A 249 -26.54 4.99 -30.65
CA ASN A 249 -25.87 5.14 -29.37
C ASN A 249 -24.68 6.08 -29.55
N LEU A 250 -24.45 6.93 -28.54
CA LEU A 250 -23.25 7.72 -28.36
C LEU A 250 -22.76 7.51 -26.95
N SER A 251 -21.51 7.10 -26.78
CA SER A 251 -20.89 6.93 -25.47
C SER A 251 -19.51 7.58 -25.39
N ILE A 252 -19.20 8.06 -24.23
CA ILE A 252 -17.88 8.55 -23.85
C ILE A 252 -17.41 7.83 -22.59
N ASP A 253 -16.12 7.49 -22.58
CA ASP A 253 -15.41 7.04 -21.40
C ASP A 253 -14.17 7.90 -21.23
N ASN A 254 -13.98 8.46 -20.04
CA ASN A 254 -12.82 9.26 -19.69
C ASN A 254 -12.22 8.76 -18.39
N PHE A 255 -10.97 8.33 -18.48
CA PHE A 255 -10.16 7.90 -17.33
C PHE A 255 -9.01 8.88 -17.17
N THR A 256 -8.85 9.45 -15.99
CA THR A 256 -7.71 10.30 -15.66
C THR A 256 -7.03 9.71 -14.44
N THR A 257 -5.76 9.33 -14.58
CA THR A 257 -4.91 8.84 -13.48
C THR A 257 -3.88 9.91 -13.16
N ASN A 258 -3.89 10.39 -11.92
CA ASN A 258 -2.88 11.29 -11.39
C ASN A 258 -2.09 10.53 -10.33
N LYS A 259 -0.76 10.55 -10.43
CA LYS A 259 0.13 9.91 -9.49
C LYS A 259 1.13 10.91 -8.96
N ILE A 260 1.25 10.97 -7.65
CA ILE A 260 2.21 11.80 -6.93
C ILE A 260 3.10 10.88 -6.12
N VAL A 261 4.40 10.97 -6.34
CA VAL A 261 5.41 10.31 -5.53
C VAL A 261 6.31 11.40 -4.96
N PHE A 262 6.40 11.46 -3.65
CA PHE A 262 7.37 12.28 -2.95
C PHE A 262 8.22 11.37 -2.06
N GLN A 263 9.53 11.47 -2.19
CA GLN A 263 10.51 10.78 -1.36
C GLN A 263 11.21 11.81 -0.49
N THR A 264 11.22 11.55 0.80
CA THR A 264 11.77 12.48 1.80
C THR A 264 13.27 12.75 1.60
N PRO A 265 13.74 13.99 1.85
CA PRO A 265 15.18 14.31 1.86
C PRO A 265 15.92 13.80 3.10
N ILE A 266 15.18 13.33 4.12
CA ILE A 266 15.78 12.98 5.42
C ILE A 266 16.51 11.65 5.34
N ALA A 267 15.98 10.70 4.57
CA ALA A 267 16.53 9.35 4.47
C ALA A 267 16.09 8.60 3.21
N GLY A 268 16.62 7.39 3.03
CA GLY A 268 16.34 6.53 1.88
C GLY A 268 17.00 7.03 0.60
N ASP A 269 16.49 6.54 -0.55
CA ASP A 269 17.10 6.72 -1.87
C ASP A 269 17.16 8.19 -2.36
N ALA A 270 16.42 9.09 -1.72
CA ALA A 270 16.37 10.50 -2.11
C ALA A 270 17.17 11.44 -1.19
N LYS A 271 17.81 10.91 -0.14
CA LYS A 271 18.62 11.72 0.81
C LYS A 271 19.73 12.50 0.12
N ASP A 272 20.51 11.84 -0.74
CA ASP A 272 21.68 12.42 -1.39
C ASP A 272 21.34 13.49 -2.46
N VAL A 273 20.06 13.56 -2.85
CA VAL A 273 19.54 14.54 -3.82
C VAL A 273 18.57 15.55 -3.21
N ASN A 274 18.53 15.64 -1.86
CA ASN A 274 17.65 16.52 -1.10
C ASN A 274 16.16 16.32 -1.38
N GLY A 275 15.75 15.07 -1.53
CA GLY A 275 14.36 14.68 -1.83
C GLY A 275 14.12 14.54 -3.33
N ARG A 276 13.06 13.82 -3.65
CA ARG A 276 12.60 13.61 -5.03
C ARG A 276 11.10 13.72 -5.11
N SER A 277 10.59 14.45 -6.11
CA SER A 277 9.16 14.52 -6.38
C SER A 277 8.90 14.16 -7.83
N THR A 278 7.94 13.28 -8.05
CA THR A 278 7.46 12.91 -9.38
C THR A 278 5.95 13.09 -9.43
N LYS A 279 5.47 13.75 -10.48
CA LYS A 279 4.04 13.87 -10.78
C LYS A 279 3.81 13.36 -12.19
N GLU A 280 2.89 12.41 -12.30
CA GLU A 280 2.47 11.81 -13.56
C GLU A 280 0.97 12.04 -13.72
N SER A 281 0.53 12.42 -14.92
CA SER A 281 -0.89 12.52 -15.24
C SER A 281 -1.11 11.82 -16.57
N GLN A 282 -1.99 10.83 -16.56
CA GLN A 282 -2.38 10.10 -17.76
C GLN A 282 -3.88 10.22 -17.95
N ARG A 283 -4.29 10.61 -19.15
CA ARG A 283 -5.69 10.69 -19.55
C ARG A 283 -5.94 9.77 -20.73
N TYR A 284 -6.98 8.97 -20.62
CA TYR A 284 -7.49 8.11 -21.66
C TYR A 284 -8.95 8.49 -21.92
N PHE A 285 -9.25 8.91 -23.15
CA PHE A 285 -10.58 9.32 -23.58
C PHE A 285 -11.03 8.49 -24.77
N VAL A 286 -12.21 7.92 -24.68
CA VAL A 286 -12.83 7.12 -25.73
C VAL A 286 -14.16 7.75 -26.12
N LEU A 287 -14.36 7.95 -27.41
CA LEU A 287 -15.64 8.26 -27.99
C LEU A 287 -16.08 7.07 -28.84
N ASN A 288 -17.27 6.54 -28.56
CA ASN A 288 -17.85 5.46 -29.34
C ASN A 288 -19.24 5.85 -29.80
N THR A 289 -19.53 5.58 -31.06
CA THR A 289 -20.87 5.73 -31.63
C THR A 289 -21.22 4.50 -32.46
N ASN A 290 -22.40 3.96 -32.25
CA ASN A 290 -22.90 2.88 -33.08
C ASN A 290 -24.35 3.11 -33.51
N GLN A 291 -24.67 2.59 -34.69
CA GLN A 291 -25.99 2.65 -35.32
C GLN A 291 -26.38 1.22 -35.67
N LEU A 292 -27.58 0.82 -35.24
CA LEU A 292 -28.11 -0.52 -35.43
C LEU A 292 -29.47 -0.41 -36.14
N LEU A 293 -29.61 -1.15 -37.23
CA LEU A 293 -30.90 -1.32 -37.90
C LEU A 293 -31.34 -2.77 -37.78
N SER A 294 -32.46 -2.98 -37.09
CA SER A 294 -33.10 -4.27 -36.96
C SER A 294 -34.33 -4.33 -37.82
N TRP A 295 -34.54 -5.44 -38.51
CA TRP A 295 -35.77 -5.81 -39.20
C TRP A 295 -36.22 -7.16 -38.69
N ILE A 296 -37.49 -7.21 -38.14
CA ILE A 296 -38.07 -8.41 -37.56
C ILE A 296 -39.42 -8.61 -38.23
N HIS A 297 -39.55 -9.71 -38.97
CA HIS A 297 -40.79 -10.01 -39.65
C HIS A 297 -41.21 -11.47 -39.44
N ARG A 298 -42.51 -11.66 -39.28
CA ARG A 298 -43.10 -12.99 -39.12
C ARG A 298 -43.84 -13.40 -40.37
N PHE A 299 -43.34 -14.44 -41.03
CA PHE A 299 -43.96 -15.11 -42.17
C PHE A 299 -44.68 -16.36 -41.69
N ASN A 300 -45.97 -16.31 -41.45
CA ASN A 300 -46.74 -17.44 -40.92
C ASN A 300 -46.12 -18.06 -39.66
N SER A 301 -45.46 -19.23 -39.80
CA SER A 301 -44.78 -19.97 -38.71
C SER A 301 -43.29 -19.65 -38.63
N HIS A 302 -42.73 -18.82 -39.50
CA HIS A 302 -41.30 -18.45 -39.52
C HIS A 302 -41.08 -17.04 -39.01
N ASN A 303 -40.13 -16.86 -38.11
CA ASN A 303 -39.61 -15.55 -37.66
C ASN A 303 -38.26 -15.32 -38.31
N VAL A 304 -38.10 -14.18 -38.96
CA VAL A 304 -36.83 -13.70 -39.53
C VAL A 304 -36.42 -12.45 -38.81
N ASP A 305 -35.19 -12.44 -38.30
CA ASP A 305 -34.58 -11.29 -37.65
C ASP A 305 -33.24 -10.99 -38.37
N VAL A 306 -33.12 -9.77 -38.85
CA VAL A 306 -31.90 -9.24 -39.53
C VAL A 306 -31.43 -8.04 -38.81
N LEU A 307 -30.14 -8.02 -38.43
CA LEU A 307 -29.46 -6.90 -37.79
C LEU A 307 -28.31 -6.41 -38.65
N LEU A 308 -28.31 -5.11 -38.97
CA LEU A 308 -27.20 -4.40 -39.58
C LEU A 308 -26.63 -3.42 -38.55
N GLY A 309 -25.31 -3.43 -38.38
CA GLY A 309 -24.60 -2.57 -37.43
C GLY A 309 -23.45 -1.81 -38.07
N HIS A 310 -23.30 -0.56 -37.65
CA HIS A 310 -22.13 0.26 -37.94
C HIS A 310 -21.60 0.83 -36.63
N GLU A 311 -20.27 0.82 -36.45
CA GLU A 311 -19.63 1.33 -35.23
C GLU A 311 -18.39 2.14 -35.59
N VAL A 312 -18.21 3.26 -34.90
CA VAL A 312 -17.01 4.09 -34.97
C VAL A 312 -16.50 4.33 -33.54
N LYS A 313 -15.23 4.07 -33.34
CA LYS A 313 -14.53 4.31 -32.08
C LYS A 313 -13.33 5.21 -32.32
N ALA A 314 -13.17 6.24 -31.49
CA ALA A 314 -12.02 7.12 -31.47
C ALA A 314 -11.41 7.11 -30.07
N ASP A 315 -10.11 6.84 -29.99
CA ASP A 315 -9.34 6.78 -28.75
C ASP A 315 -8.30 7.91 -28.74
N LEU A 316 -8.18 8.60 -27.61
CA LEU A 316 -7.15 9.60 -27.36
C LEU A 316 -6.46 9.30 -26.04
N SER A 317 -5.15 9.12 -26.06
CA SER A 317 -4.31 8.97 -24.87
C SER A 317 -3.36 10.15 -24.77
N LEU A 318 -3.28 10.76 -23.57
CA LEU A 318 -2.37 11.85 -23.22
C LEU A 318 -1.61 11.42 -21.97
N ILE A 319 -0.30 11.61 -21.98
CA ILE A 319 0.62 11.26 -20.88
C ILE A 319 1.38 12.51 -20.48
#